data_3bc3dc92e115c34b9195649eae5eef76
#
_entry.id   3bc3dc92e115c34b9195649eae5eef76
#
_cell.length_a   1.000
_cell.length_b   1.000
_cell.length_c   1.000
_cell.angle_alpha   90.00
_cell.angle_beta   90.00
_cell.angle_gamma   90.00
#
_symmetry.space_group_name_H-M   'P 1'
#
loop_
_entity.id
_entity.type
_entity.pdbx_description
1 polymer ?
#
loop_
_entity_poly.entity_id
_entity_poly.type
_entity_poly.pdbx_seq_one_letter_code
_entity_poly.pdbx_strand_id
1 'polypeptide(L)'
;MKMQNNMTAFEQISQYIEDHKSFVLEAGAGSGKTYTLIQTLNYLIQNKGEDLKMTNQKIVCITYTNVAKNEINDRIENNELVNVSTIHEFLWSSIKQYQKQLKVELCKLNEINFEKDKAKGKADSRFIEKLADRIDSINKIEYNDNLFNDFEME
;
A
#
# COMPACT_ATOMS: atom_id res chain seq x y z
N MET A 1 24.07 26.61 30.80
CA MET A 1 23.68 27.14 29.48
C MET A 1 23.24 25.94 28.63
N LYS A 2 21.92 25.66 28.54
CA LYS A 2 21.40 24.55 27.76
C LYS A 2 21.32 25.05 26.30
N MET A 3 22.22 24.62 25.44
CA MET A 3 22.01 24.75 23.98
C MET A 3 20.80 23.87 23.63
N GLN A 4 19.65 24.52 23.38
CA GLN A 4 18.56 23.87 22.70
C GLN A 4 19.02 23.70 21.24
N ASN A 5 19.27 22.48 20.83
CA ASN A 5 19.49 22.12 19.43
C ASN A 5 18.16 22.39 18.71
N ASN A 6 18.01 23.55 18.11
CA ASN A 6 16.87 23.91 17.27
C ASN A 6 17.02 23.25 15.88
N MET A 7 17.10 21.93 15.86
CA MET A 7 17.06 21.18 14.60
C MET A 7 15.66 21.28 13.98
N THR A 8 15.59 21.54 12.71
CA THR A 8 14.35 21.48 11.97
C THR A 8 13.84 20.02 11.90
N ALA A 9 12.53 19.83 11.65
CA ALA A 9 11.98 18.49 11.48
C ALA A 9 12.72 17.69 10.40
N PHE A 10 13.10 18.35 9.31
CA PHE A 10 13.85 17.73 8.22
C PHE A 10 15.26 17.30 8.63
N GLU A 11 15.99 18.10 9.37
CA GLU A 11 17.32 17.73 9.88
C GLU A 11 17.27 16.53 10.82
N GLN A 12 16.24 16.44 11.68
CA GLN A 12 16.03 15.27 12.53
C GLN A 12 15.72 14.01 11.71
N ILE A 13 14.86 14.13 10.69
CA ILE A 13 14.54 13.03 9.79
C ILE A 13 15.78 12.53 9.06
N SER A 14 16.59 13.44 8.51
CA SER A 14 17.83 13.09 7.81
C SER A 14 18.79 12.34 8.71
N GLN A 15 18.92 12.76 9.98
CA GLN A 15 19.73 12.05 10.95
C GLN A 15 19.21 10.64 11.26
N TYR A 16 17.87 10.47 11.42
CA TYR A 16 17.29 9.14 11.62
C TYR A 16 17.50 8.22 10.44
N ILE A 17 17.45 8.75 9.22
CA ILE A 17 17.71 7.98 7.99
C ILE A 17 19.17 7.51 7.98
N GLU A 18 20.14 8.38 8.28
CA GLU A 18 21.56 8.01 8.33
C GLU A 18 21.86 7.00 9.44
N ASP A 19 21.17 7.15 10.58
CA ASP A 19 21.27 6.20 11.72
C ASP A 19 20.49 4.89 11.50
N HIS A 20 19.80 4.70 10.35
CA HIS A 20 18.90 3.57 10.07
C HIS A 20 17.81 3.39 11.12
N LYS A 21 17.29 4.48 11.68
CA LYS A 21 16.24 4.47 12.71
C LYS A 21 14.86 4.71 12.11
N SER A 22 13.88 3.98 12.61
CA SER A 22 12.47 4.26 12.32
C SER A 22 12.00 5.48 13.10
N PHE A 23 11.10 6.26 12.50
CA PHE A 23 10.52 7.44 13.14
C PHE A 23 9.04 7.62 12.77
N VAL A 24 8.34 8.40 13.56
CA VAL A 24 6.97 8.86 13.30
C VAL A 24 6.97 10.38 13.29
N LEU A 25 6.45 10.99 12.22
CA LEU A 25 6.27 12.43 12.13
C LEU A 25 4.81 12.77 12.43
N GLU A 26 4.57 13.30 13.62
CA GLU A 26 3.25 13.82 14.00
C GLU A 26 3.18 15.32 13.69
N ALA A 27 2.15 15.73 12.98
CA ALA A 27 1.99 17.11 12.58
C ALA A 27 0.52 17.45 12.31
N GLY A 28 0.09 18.64 12.75
CA GLY A 28 -1.28 19.14 12.56
C GLY A 28 -1.65 19.37 11.09
N ALA A 29 -2.90 19.70 10.82
CA ALA A 29 -3.34 20.11 9.48
C ALA A 29 -2.58 21.40 9.07
N GLY A 30 -2.14 21.47 7.82
CA GLY A 30 -1.41 22.64 7.30
C GLY A 30 0.03 22.80 7.77
N SER A 31 0.57 21.89 8.59
CA SER A 31 1.94 21.97 9.14
C SER A 31 3.06 21.62 8.16
N GLY A 32 2.76 21.37 6.89
CA GLY A 32 3.77 21.07 5.88
C GLY A 32 4.19 19.60 5.80
N LYS A 33 3.39 18.64 6.31
CA LYS A 33 3.69 17.19 6.25
C LYS A 33 4.09 16.71 4.84
N THR A 34 3.29 17.05 3.83
CA THR A 34 3.58 16.67 2.45
C THR A 34 4.87 17.32 1.96
N TYR A 35 5.13 18.57 2.33
CA TYR A 35 6.38 19.25 2.00
C TYR A 35 7.59 18.52 2.60
N THR A 36 7.53 18.19 3.89
CA THR A 36 8.60 17.45 4.58
C THR A 36 8.81 16.07 3.96
N LEU A 37 7.72 15.37 3.58
CA LEU A 37 7.81 14.10 2.86
C LEU A 37 8.55 14.23 1.53
N ILE A 38 8.20 15.23 0.72
CA ILE A 38 8.87 15.47 -0.57
C ILE A 38 10.34 15.81 -0.37
N GLN A 39 10.68 16.66 0.62
CA GLN A 39 12.07 16.93 0.96
C GLN A 39 12.83 15.66 1.33
N THR A 40 12.19 14.77 2.11
CA THR A 40 12.78 13.48 2.51
C THR A 40 13.00 12.56 1.31
N LEU A 41 12.03 12.47 0.40
CA LEU A 41 12.16 11.65 -0.82
C LEU A 41 13.30 12.18 -1.71
N ASN A 42 13.37 13.50 -1.94
CA ASN A 42 14.45 14.11 -2.71
C ASN A 42 15.82 13.89 -2.06
N TYR A 43 15.91 13.99 -0.75
CA TYR A 43 17.13 13.68 0.00
C TYR A 43 17.58 12.22 -0.23
N LEU A 44 16.67 11.26 -0.13
CA LEU A 44 16.95 9.85 -0.38
C LEU A 44 17.39 9.60 -1.83
N ILE A 45 16.71 10.20 -2.80
CA ILE A 45 17.07 10.10 -4.23
C ILE A 45 18.50 10.61 -4.47
N GLN A 46 18.84 11.76 -3.89
CA GLN A 46 20.14 12.40 -4.09
C GLN A 46 21.28 11.67 -3.37
N ASN A 47 21.06 11.22 -2.14
CA ASN A 47 22.14 10.68 -1.29
C ASN A 47 22.25 9.15 -1.32
N LYS A 48 21.17 8.44 -1.63
CA LYS A 48 21.12 6.96 -1.67
C LYS A 48 20.77 6.40 -3.05
N GLY A 49 20.52 7.26 -4.03
CA GLY A 49 20.04 6.85 -5.34
C GLY A 49 20.98 5.92 -6.10
N GLU A 50 22.28 6.13 -6.03
CA GLU A 50 23.27 5.26 -6.67
C GLU A 50 23.31 3.87 -6.01
N ASP A 51 23.33 3.81 -4.69
CA ASP A 51 23.30 2.56 -3.95
C ASP A 51 22.01 1.77 -4.22
N LEU A 52 20.87 2.46 -4.28
CA LEU A 52 19.58 1.86 -4.62
C LEU A 52 19.58 1.27 -6.04
N LYS A 53 20.17 1.97 -7.01
CA LYS A 53 20.31 1.46 -8.38
C LYS A 53 21.23 0.22 -8.43
N MET A 54 22.36 0.26 -7.77
CA MET A 54 23.31 -0.86 -7.73
C MET A 54 22.72 -2.11 -7.10
N THR A 55 21.87 -1.94 -6.07
CA THR A 55 21.22 -3.05 -5.35
C THR A 55 19.86 -3.42 -5.93
N ASN A 56 19.43 -2.77 -7.01
CA ASN A 56 18.09 -2.94 -7.61
C ASN A 56 16.96 -2.76 -6.58
N GLN A 57 17.12 -1.81 -5.67
CA GLN A 57 16.14 -1.46 -4.64
C GLN A 57 15.41 -0.16 -4.99
N LYS A 58 14.23 0.01 -4.43
CA LYS A 58 13.41 1.22 -4.60
C LYS A 58 12.91 1.73 -3.27
N ILE A 59 12.69 3.03 -3.20
CA ILE A 59 11.95 3.68 -2.13
C ILE A 59 10.47 3.40 -2.37
N VAL A 60 9.75 2.93 -1.36
CA VAL A 60 8.30 2.72 -1.43
C VAL A 60 7.61 3.82 -0.62
N CYS A 61 6.76 4.59 -1.28
CA CYS A 61 5.91 5.60 -0.65
C CYS A 61 4.45 5.17 -0.76
N ILE A 62 3.83 4.87 0.39
CA ILE A 62 2.45 4.36 0.43
C ILE A 62 1.51 5.48 0.89
N THR A 63 0.44 5.69 0.14
CA THR A 63 -0.62 6.66 0.44
C THR A 63 -1.96 5.98 0.61
N TYR A 64 -2.95 6.74 1.08
CA TYR A 64 -4.31 6.22 1.20
C TYR A 64 -5.17 6.52 -0.05
N THR A 65 -4.88 7.58 -0.80
CA THR A 65 -5.69 8.04 -1.92
C THR A 65 -4.89 8.22 -3.20
N ASN A 66 -5.55 8.04 -4.35
CA ASN A 66 -4.97 8.32 -5.66
C ASN A 66 -4.59 9.79 -5.84
N VAL A 67 -5.35 10.72 -5.23
CA VAL A 67 -5.02 12.14 -5.28
C VAL A 67 -3.67 12.42 -4.64
N ALA A 68 -3.42 11.90 -3.43
CA ALA A 68 -2.13 12.06 -2.75
C ALA A 68 -0.99 11.36 -3.52
N LYS A 69 -1.24 10.19 -4.10
CA LYS A 69 -0.27 9.48 -4.95
C LYS A 69 0.16 10.34 -6.14
N ASN A 70 -0.81 10.89 -6.87
CA ASN A 70 -0.53 11.72 -8.05
C ASN A 70 0.23 13.00 -7.64
N GLU A 71 -0.20 13.69 -6.58
CA GLU A 71 0.48 14.88 -6.07
C GLU A 71 1.95 14.59 -5.69
N ILE A 72 2.23 13.46 -5.07
CA ILE A 72 3.60 13.08 -4.71
C ILE A 72 4.41 12.79 -5.97
N ASN A 73 3.87 11.99 -6.90
CA ASN A 73 4.54 11.67 -8.17
C ASN A 73 4.90 12.91 -8.96
N ASP A 74 3.98 13.86 -9.09
CA ASP A 74 4.22 15.12 -9.81
C ASP A 74 5.36 15.92 -9.16
N ARG A 75 5.37 15.97 -7.82
CA ARG A 75 6.39 16.74 -7.08
C ARG A 75 7.78 16.12 -7.07
N ILE A 76 7.90 14.81 -7.27
CA ILE A 76 9.18 14.09 -7.42
C ILE A 76 9.52 13.81 -8.89
N GLU A 77 8.77 14.43 -9.83
CA GLU A 77 8.97 14.31 -11.27
C GLU A 77 8.91 12.84 -11.76
N ASN A 78 8.03 12.03 -11.17
CA ASN A 78 7.89 10.61 -11.47
C ASN A 78 9.22 9.83 -11.42
N ASN A 79 10.07 10.13 -10.44
CA ASN A 79 11.39 9.52 -10.32
C ASN A 79 11.29 7.98 -10.19
N GLU A 80 12.01 7.27 -11.07
CA GLU A 80 11.96 5.79 -11.17
C GLU A 80 12.46 5.04 -9.93
N LEU A 81 13.23 5.69 -9.05
CA LEU A 81 13.70 5.12 -7.79
C LEU A 81 12.62 5.09 -6.71
N VAL A 82 11.51 5.83 -6.92
CA VAL A 82 10.42 5.90 -5.95
C VAL A 82 9.18 5.22 -6.53
N ASN A 83 8.67 4.24 -5.84
CA ASN A 83 7.38 3.62 -6.14
C ASN A 83 6.31 4.23 -5.23
N VAL A 84 5.53 5.17 -5.77
CA VAL A 84 4.39 5.77 -5.06
C VAL A 84 3.13 4.99 -5.41
N SER A 85 2.48 4.42 -4.43
CA SER A 85 1.29 3.60 -4.62
C SER A 85 0.27 3.80 -3.51
N THR A 86 -0.99 3.46 -3.77
CA THR A 86 -1.96 3.30 -2.69
C THR A 86 -1.66 2.01 -1.91
N ILE A 87 -2.20 1.90 -0.70
CA ILE A 87 -2.04 0.68 0.11
C ILE A 87 -2.58 -0.56 -0.62
N HIS A 88 -3.68 -0.43 -1.35
CA HIS A 88 -4.28 -1.52 -2.11
C HIS A 88 -3.39 -1.94 -3.29
N GLU A 89 -2.89 -0.98 -4.06
CA GLU A 89 -1.97 -1.26 -5.18
C GLU A 89 -0.68 -1.92 -4.69
N PHE A 90 -0.12 -1.44 -3.56
CA PHE A 90 1.08 -2.02 -2.97
C PHE A 90 0.85 -3.47 -2.54
N LEU A 91 -0.23 -3.73 -1.78
CA LEU A 91 -0.59 -5.07 -1.36
C LEU A 91 -0.83 -5.98 -2.56
N TRP A 92 -1.60 -5.50 -3.55
CA TRP A 92 -1.86 -6.27 -4.75
C TRP A 92 -0.57 -6.61 -5.53
N SER A 93 0.30 -5.63 -5.74
CA SER A 93 1.59 -5.87 -6.42
C SER A 93 2.43 -6.94 -5.73
N SER A 94 2.34 -7.03 -4.40
CA SER A 94 3.08 -8.00 -3.59
C SER A 94 2.51 -9.41 -3.67
N ILE A 95 1.18 -9.56 -3.85
CA ILE A 95 0.51 -10.87 -3.79
C ILE A 95 0.07 -11.40 -5.16
N LYS A 96 0.00 -10.56 -6.20
CA LYS A 96 -0.52 -10.96 -7.53
C LYS A 96 0.19 -12.16 -8.15
N GLN A 97 1.45 -12.37 -7.86
CA GLN A 97 2.19 -13.54 -8.33
C GLN A 97 1.71 -14.87 -7.71
N TYR A 98 0.95 -14.80 -6.60
CA TYR A 98 0.42 -15.96 -5.88
C TYR A 98 -1.06 -16.22 -6.17
N GLN A 99 -1.58 -15.80 -7.33
CA GLN A 99 -3.02 -15.89 -7.67
C GLN A 99 -3.63 -17.28 -7.47
N LYS A 100 -2.88 -18.34 -7.81
CA LYS A 100 -3.35 -19.73 -7.59
C LYS A 100 -3.60 -20.03 -6.13
N GLN A 101 -2.67 -19.65 -5.26
CA GLN A 101 -2.79 -19.85 -3.82
C GLN A 101 -3.91 -18.98 -3.24
N LEU A 102 -3.99 -17.70 -3.67
CA LEU A 102 -5.05 -16.79 -3.27
C LEU A 102 -6.44 -17.34 -3.58
N LYS A 103 -6.64 -17.91 -4.77
CA LYS A 103 -7.89 -18.52 -5.16
C LYS A 103 -8.29 -19.65 -4.21
N VAL A 104 -7.36 -20.54 -3.87
CA VAL A 104 -7.60 -21.64 -2.93
C VAL A 104 -7.99 -21.12 -1.54
N GLU A 105 -7.28 -20.10 -1.05
CA GLU A 105 -7.55 -19.52 0.27
C GLU A 105 -8.88 -18.74 0.29
N LEU A 106 -9.26 -18.06 -0.79
CA LEU A 106 -10.56 -17.41 -0.91
C LEU A 106 -11.72 -18.42 -0.88
N CYS A 107 -11.57 -19.56 -1.55
CA CYS A 107 -12.57 -20.65 -1.47
C CYS A 107 -12.73 -21.14 -0.03
N LYS A 108 -11.63 -21.42 0.68
CA LYS A 108 -11.67 -21.83 2.09
C LYS A 108 -12.31 -20.77 2.99
N LEU A 109 -11.98 -19.51 2.82
CA LEU A 109 -12.58 -18.41 3.58
C LEU A 109 -14.10 -18.31 3.36
N ASN A 110 -14.55 -18.48 2.12
CA ASN A 110 -15.97 -18.49 1.79
C ASN A 110 -16.70 -19.66 2.44
N GLU A 111 -16.12 -20.87 2.46
CA GLU A 111 -16.67 -22.03 3.16
C GLU A 111 -16.78 -21.76 4.67
N ILE A 112 -15.73 -21.22 5.29
CA ILE A 112 -15.72 -20.88 6.72
C ILE A 112 -16.79 -19.83 7.06
N ASN A 113 -16.93 -18.81 6.23
CA ASN A 113 -17.94 -17.78 6.44
C ASN A 113 -19.35 -18.30 6.24
N PHE A 114 -19.57 -19.17 5.26
CA PHE A 114 -20.82 -19.85 5.03
C PHE A 114 -21.25 -20.70 6.24
N GLU A 115 -20.35 -21.52 6.79
CA GLU A 115 -20.64 -22.33 7.97
C GLU A 115 -20.95 -21.45 9.21
N LYS A 116 -20.24 -20.33 9.40
CA LYS A 116 -20.53 -19.38 10.48
C LYS A 116 -21.90 -18.72 10.34
N ASP A 117 -22.30 -18.37 9.13
CA ASP A 117 -23.61 -17.75 8.88
C ASP A 117 -24.75 -18.76 9.00
N LYS A 118 -24.54 -19.99 8.57
CA LYS A 118 -25.45 -21.11 8.79
C LYS A 118 -25.66 -21.39 10.29
N ALA A 119 -24.58 -21.42 11.07
CA ALA A 119 -24.65 -21.59 12.52
C ALA A 119 -25.40 -20.45 13.24
N LYS A 120 -25.41 -19.22 12.66
CA LYS A 120 -26.16 -18.07 13.16
C LYS A 120 -27.60 -17.99 12.64
N GLY A 121 -28.08 -18.97 11.87
CA GLY A 121 -29.40 -18.96 11.25
C GLY A 121 -29.60 -17.89 10.17
N LYS A 122 -28.51 -17.34 9.62
CA LYS A 122 -28.53 -16.29 8.60
C LYS A 122 -28.42 -16.82 7.17
N ALA A 123 -28.09 -18.10 7.00
CA ALA A 123 -27.94 -18.71 5.69
C ALA A 123 -29.33 -19.01 5.11
N ASP A 124 -29.83 -18.15 4.23
CA ASP A 124 -30.98 -18.44 3.41
C ASP A 124 -30.54 -19.04 2.05
N SER A 125 -31.49 -19.65 1.34
CA SER A 125 -31.24 -20.30 0.05
C SER A 125 -30.66 -19.33 -1.00
N ARG A 126 -31.00 -18.03 -0.94
CA ARG A 126 -30.52 -17.00 -1.85
C ARG A 126 -29.05 -16.64 -1.60
N PHE A 127 -28.61 -16.76 -0.34
CA PHE A 127 -27.20 -16.56 0.01
C PHE A 127 -26.33 -17.70 -0.53
N ILE A 128 -26.83 -18.93 -0.44
CA ILE A 128 -26.15 -20.12 -0.97
C ILE A 128 -25.98 -20.03 -2.49
N GLU A 129 -27.05 -19.60 -3.19
CA GLU A 129 -27.04 -19.46 -4.65
C GLU A 129 -26.04 -18.37 -5.08
N LYS A 130 -26.04 -17.20 -4.44
CA LYS A 130 -25.06 -16.14 -4.69
C LYS A 130 -23.62 -16.52 -4.38
N LEU A 131 -23.43 -17.38 -3.36
CA LEU A 131 -22.10 -17.87 -3.01
C LEU A 131 -21.59 -18.88 -4.05
N ALA A 132 -22.46 -19.77 -4.53
CA ALA A 132 -22.16 -20.71 -5.61
C ALA A 132 -21.81 -19.96 -6.91
N ASP A 133 -22.60 -18.95 -7.28
CA ASP A 133 -22.33 -18.09 -8.45
C ASP A 133 -20.99 -17.34 -8.33
N ARG A 134 -20.64 -16.87 -7.13
CA ARG A 134 -19.34 -16.21 -6.88
C ARG A 134 -18.18 -17.20 -6.97
N ILE A 135 -18.32 -18.40 -6.43
CA ILE A 135 -17.29 -19.47 -6.52
C ILE A 135 -17.13 -19.87 -8.00
N ASP A 136 -18.21 -20.01 -8.76
CA ASP A 136 -18.17 -20.34 -10.16
C ASP A 136 -17.55 -19.19 -10.99
N SER A 137 -17.81 -17.94 -10.63
CA SER A 137 -17.18 -16.77 -11.25
C SER A 137 -15.68 -16.77 -10.99
N ILE A 138 -15.25 -17.00 -9.74
CA ILE A 138 -13.83 -17.11 -9.37
C ILE A 138 -13.18 -18.27 -10.14
N ASN A 139 -13.89 -19.38 -10.33
CA ASN A 139 -13.38 -20.53 -11.07
C ASN A 139 -13.25 -20.28 -12.59
N LYS A 140 -14.03 -19.37 -13.15
CA LYS A 140 -14.01 -18.99 -14.57
C LYS A 140 -13.05 -17.85 -14.88
N ILE A 141 -12.51 -17.14 -13.86
CA ILE A 141 -11.56 -16.05 -14.08
C ILE A 141 -10.25 -16.65 -14.58
N GLU A 142 -9.98 -16.48 -15.86
CA GLU A 142 -8.62 -16.59 -16.40
C GLU A 142 -7.77 -15.48 -15.78
N TYR A 143 -6.50 -15.78 -15.52
CA TYR A 143 -5.53 -14.87 -14.88
C TYR A 143 -5.48 -13.54 -15.63
N ASN A 144 -6.19 -12.54 -15.15
CA ASN A 144 -6.23 -11.21 -15.71
C ASN A 144 -5.83 -10.18 -14.65
N ASP A 145 -4.93 -9.29 -15.01
CA ASP A 145 -4.45 -8.20 -14.14
C ASP A 145 -5.58 -7.23 -13.73
N ASN A 146 -6.77 -7.33 -14.32
CA ASN A 146 -7.93 -6.48 -14.05
C ASN A 146 -8.85 -6.98 -12.93
N LEU A 147 -8.50 -8.08 -12.25
CA LEU A 147 -9.37 -8.73 -11.26
C LEU A 147 -9.80 -7.82 -10.10
N PHE A 148 -9.05 -6.77 -9.81
CA PHE A 148 -9.32 -5.86 -8.68
C PHE A 148 -9.96 -4.54 -9.08
N ASN A 149 -10.01 -4.19 -10.36
CA ASN A 149 -10.70 -2.99 -10.80
C ASN A 149 -12.22 -3.08 -10.62
N ASP A 150 -12.77 -4.30 -10.58
CA ASP A 150 -14.20 -4.56 -10.39
C ASP A 150 -14.62 -4.53 -8.91
N PHE A 151 -13.69 -4.52 -7.95
CA PHE A 151 -13.97 -4.46 -6.51
C PHE A 151 -13.99 -3.03 -5.95
N GLU A 152 -13.61 -2.02 -6.72
CA GLU A 152 -13.59 -0.61 -6.27
C GLU A 152 -14.94 0.12 -6.46
N MET A 153 -16.00 -0.55 -6.92
CA MET A 153 -17.26 0.10 -7.30
C MET A 153 -18.50 -0.32 -6.49
N GLU A 154 -18.38 -0.74 -5.23
CA GLU A 154 -19.56 -0.84 -4.35
C GLU A 154 -19.28 -0.29 -2.95
#